data_dd5d8a3146ccc5cbb15500f82f417079
#
_entry.id   dd5d8a3146ccc5cbb15500f82f417079
#
_cell.length_a   1.000
_cell.length_b   1.000
_cell.length_c   1.000
_cell.angle_alpha   90.00
_cell.angle_beta   90.00
_cell.angle_gamma   90.00
#
_symmetry.space_group_name_H-M   'P 1'
#
loop_
_entity.id
_entity.type
_entity.pdbx_description
1 polymer ?
#
loop_
_entity_poly.entity_id
_entity_poly.type
_entity_poly.pdbx_seq_one_letter_code
_entity_poly.pdbx_strand_id
1 'polypeptide(L)'
;MKKYSQLFLLSSAFLSILTAQTTVQASDNTPSSSNPTTLASDVTVNVSGNSVSINYIRSQAQNPYTVSHAVWSEENGSDDLNWYDAEQEITKFDFSKHKGYGRYFIDTYENKNGKMIYQSGTTFNLEKPNPTIQTSFPEPGIMDIRIKNVPETIYKLTVPTWSDKNGQDDLQWYAATKNPDGSYNVRVELKKHNYDTGTYHIHVYGESYVKPEFTGLAGTTVQVRSDQLPSEEEQKPLFSVENINQEQGTYTIKIKETSKSKSIQSVRIPIWSTTNQSNIKWYTATDNGDGTFSTTFNIRNHQALSGTYINHIYVKYKDGSEHSYATDSVSMSAEQIKTKVAVTKRSIYNYEVTVTDAYGDGNIILPTWSEVNGQDDIQWYTATKTGNGIYKFTIDTQKHTGSGLFHTHVYRNLNGKMIGLTGTSYQVEKPVISFQPNYAAATTYPKGQCTWGATALAPWAGNYWGNGGDWATSARRAGFKTGTTPQVGAIICWTDGSYGHVGVVTHVASNTRIQIQEANYAGKQYIGNFRGWFNPHAAGQGVVSYIYPK
;
A
#
# COMPACT_ATOMS: atom_id res chain seq x y z
N MET A 1 9.46 7.48 19.61
CA MET A 1 8.32 7.18 20.48
C MET A 1 8.64 6.69 21.90
N LYS A 2 9.87 6.30 22.26
CA LYS A 2 10.20 5.82 23.63
C LYS A 2 10.72 6.90 24.61
N LYS A 3 10.86 8.17 24.19
CA LYS A 3 11.33 9.28 25.04
C LYS A 3 10.23 10.13 25.70
N TYR A 4 8.97 9.90 25.32
CA TYR A 4 7.85 10.73 25.80
C TYR A 4 6.99 10.08 26.89
N SER A 5 7.17 8.79 27.16
CA SER A 5 6.35 8.09 28.17
C SER A 5 6.75 8.33 29.63
N GLN A 6 7.87 9.03 29.90
CA GLN A 6 8.28 9.36 31.28
C GLN A 6 7.84 10.74 31.76
N LEU A 7 7.28 11.59 30.87
CA LEU A 7 6.78 12.92 31.25
C LEU A 7 5.35 12.93 31.81
N PHE A 8 4.63 11.82 31.68
CA PHE A 8 3.22 11.72 32.08
C PHE A 8 2.97 11.72 33.61
N LEU A 9 4.00 11.57 34.42
CA LEU A 9 3.85 11.48 35.90
C LEU A 9 3.98 12.81 36.63
N LEU A 10 4.29 13.91 35.93
CA LEU A 10 4.48 15.24 36.57
C LEU A 10 3.30 16.20 36.45
N SER A 11 2.24 15.87 35.67
CA SER A 11 1.13 16.79 35.46
C SER A 11 0.04 16.78 36.54
N SER A 12 0.04 15.81 37.44
CA SER A 12 -0.98 15.74 38.51
C SER A 12 -0.65 16.54 39.78
N ALA A 13 0.52 17.16 39.86
CA ALA A 13 0.95 17.88 41.08
C ALA A 13 0.71 19.41 41.02
N PHE A 14 0.24 19.96 39.90
CA PHE A 14 0.09 21.43 39.76
C PHE A 14 -1.33 21.99 39.97
N LEU A 15 -2.31 21.19 40.35
CA LEU A 15 -3.72 21.65 40.45
C LEU A 15 -4.15 22.18 41.83
N SER A 16 -3.23 22.40 42.79
CA SER A 16 -3.62 22.77 44.16
C SER A 16 -3.09 24.11 44.68
N ILE A 17 -2.62 25.02 43.82
CA ILE A 17 -2.19 26.34 44.27
C ILE A 17 -2.83 27.43 43.43
N LEU A 18 -4.09 27.71 43.61
CA LEU A 18 -4.72 28.98 43.25
C LEU A 18 -5.94 29.25 44.13
N THR A 19 -5.72 29.65 45.37
CA THR A 19 -6.65 30.52 46.14
C THR A 19 -5.95 30.97 47.42
N ALA A 20 -5.44 32.19 47.42
CA ALA A 20 -5.47 33.08 48.58
C ALA A 20 -4.89 34.44 48.20
N GLN A 21 -5.78 35.38 47.91
CA GLN A 21 -5.45 36.80 48.08
C GLN A 21 -5.47 37.12 49.56
N THR A 22 -4.37 37.63 50.09
CA THR A 22 -4.38 38.38 51.34
C THR A 22 -3.53 39.65 51.12
N THR A 23 -4.24 40.76 51.16
CA THR A 23 -3.70 42.09 51.34
C THR A 23 -3.03 42.22 52.69
N VAL A 24 -1.80 42.69 52.73
CA VAL A 24 -1.22 43.21 53.96
C VAL A 24 -0.65 44.61 53.71
N GLN A 25 -1.16 45.56 54.50
CA GLN A 25 -0.73 46.95 54.53
C GLN A 25 0.69 47.05 55.15
N ALA A 26 1.37 48.08 54.64
CA ALA A 26 2.65 48.52 55.18
C ALA A 26 2.53 49.14 56.57
N SER A 27 3.47 48.87 57.43
CA SER A 27 3.74 49.74 58.58
C SER A 27 5.23 50.16 58.53
N ASP A 28 5.44 51.44 58.51
CA ASP A 28 6.70 52.12 58.72
C ASP A 28 7.36 51.77 60.03
N ASN A 29 8.66 51.48 59.98
CA ASN A 29 9.59 51.86 61.07
C ASN A 29 11.01 51.95 60.53
N THR A 30 11.48 53.18 60.38
CA THR A 30 12.90 53.54 60.24
C THR A 30 13.68 53.40 61.53
N PRO A 31 14.96 53.01 61.47
CA PRO A 31 15.95 53.89 62.11
C PRO A 31 17.06 54.33 61.16
N SER A 32 17.37 55.61 61.29
CA SER A 32 18.45 56.33 60.66
C SER A 32 19.80 55.73 60.98
N SER A 33 20.67 55.56 59.97
CA SER A 33 22.11 55.99 60.09
C SER A 33 22.78 55.97 58.71
N SER A 34 23.44 57.10 58.46
CA SER A 34 24.56 57.32 57.54
C SER A 34 24.39 56.93 56.07
N ASN A 35 24.21 57.92 55.25
CA ASN A 35 24.42 57.89 53.81
C ASN A 35 25.77 57.34 53.42
N PRO A 36 25.85 56.34 52.57
CA PRO A 36 26.86 56.31 51.55
C PRO A 36 26.28 57.03 50.33
N THR A 37 26.97 58.04 49.87
CA THR A 37 26.79 58.68 48.57
C THR A 37 26.64 57.59 47.53
N THR A 38 25.44 57.42 47.02
CA THR A 38 25.18 56.58 45.83
C THR A 38 25.87 57.30 44.68
N LEU A 39 27.08 56.92 44.35
CA LEU A 39 27.67 57.17 43.04
C LEU A 39 26.72 56.55 42.02
N ALA A 40 26.18 57.38 41.14
CA ALA A 40 25.43 56.86 39.98
C ALA A 40 26.31 55.85 39.29
N SER A 41 25.85 54.59 39.17
CA SER A 41 26.61 53.56 38.55
C SER A 41 26.73 53.86 37.06
N ASP A 42 27.97 54.07 36.60
CA ASP A 42 28.31 54.27 35.18
C ASP A 42 28.17 52.94 34.37
N VAL A 43 27.39 52.02 34.86
CA VAL A 43 27.16 50.69 34.28
C VAL A 43 25.75 50.60 33.75
N THR A 44 25.62 50.33 32.48
CA THR A 44 24.32 50.03 31.82
C THR A 44 24.31 48.59 31.36
N VAL A 45 23.18 47.90 31.55
CA VAL A 45 22.98 46.49 31.16
C VAL A 45 21.86 46.43 30.13
N ASN A 46 22.14 45.70 29.04
CA ASN A 46 21.12 45.43 27.99
C ASN A 46 21.05 43.90 27.80
N VAL A 47 19.83 43.35 27.85
CA VAL A 47 19.54 41.94 27.65
C VAL A 47 18.74 41.78 26.37
N SER A 48 19.21 40.93 25.45
CA SER A 48 18.51 40.60 24.20
C SER A 48 18.67 39.11 23.90
N GLY A 49 17.57 38.38 24.01
CA GLY A 49 17.54 36.92 23.81
C GLY A 49 18.49 36.18 24.74
N ASN A 50 19.53 35.53 24.21
CA ASN A 50 20.59 34.85 24.98
C ASN A 50 21.76 35.76 25.36
N SER A 51 21.82 36.99 24.87
CA SER A 51 22.96 37.87 25.01
C SER A 51 22.72 38.95 26.04
N VAL A 52 23.65 39.12 26.93
CA VAL A 52 23.73 40.26 27.87
C VAL A 52 24.94 41.10 27.51
N SER A 53 24.75 42.40 27.39
CA SER A 53 25.84 43.34 27.22
C SER A 53 25.90 44.33 28.40
N ILE A 54 27.06 44.46 29.00
CA ILE A 54 27.36 45.43 30.08
C ILE A 54 28.24 46.48 29.46
N ASN A 55 27.80 47.74 29.53
CA ASN A 55 28.58 48.89 29.11
C ASN A 55 28.99 49.70 30.36
N TYR A 56 30.29 49.83 30.56
CA TYR A 56 30.86 50.60 31.64
C TYR A 56 31.50 51.87 31.12
N ILE A 57 30.95 53.03 31.53
CA ILE A 57 31.43 54.35 31.14
C ILE A 57 32.42 54.84 32.21
N ARG A 58 33.69 54.98 31.84
CA ARG A 58 34.73 55.50 32.73
C ARG A 58 34.64 57.02 32.87
N SER A 59 34.75 57.47 34.08
CA SER A 59 34.76 58.94 34.38
C SER A 59 36.07 59.65 34.04
N GLN A 60 37.17 58.92 33.76
CA GLN A 60 38.46 59.49 33.34
C GLN A 60 39.17 58.61 32.30
N ALA A 61 39.43 59.16 31.13
CA ALA A 61 39.99 58.51 29.96
C ALA A 61 41.52 58.40 29.92
N GLN A 62 42.21 58.03 30.98
CA GLN A 62 43.68 57.88 30.94
C GLN A 62 44.11 56.70 31.81
N ASN A 63 44.13 55.50 31.27
CA ASN A 63 45.15 54.47 31.58
C ASN A 63 44.75 53.11 30.97
N PRO A 64 45.68 52.24 30.61
CA PRO A 64 45.42 50.94 30.01
C PRO A 64 45.06 49.89 31.09
N TYR A 65 43.88 50.01 31.68
CA TYR A 65 43.37 49.02 32.59
C TYR A 65 42.37 48.13 31.87
N THR A 66 42.41 46.85 32.14
CA THR A 66 41.35 45.94 31.74
C THR A 66 40.21 46.01 32.76
N VAL A 67 38.97 46.02 32.28
CA VAL A 67 37.76 45.97 33.12
C VAL A 67 37.27 44.53 33.14
N SER A 68 36.93 44.04 34.29
CA SER A 68 36.33 42.71 34.46
C SER A 68 35.07 42.84 35.31
N HIS A 69 34.04 42.09 34.93
CA HIS A 69 32.78 41.99 35.66
C HIS A 69 32.63 40.60 36.28
N ALA A 70 32.41 40.56 37.61
CA ALA A 70 31.93 39.36 38.28
C ALA A 70 30.39 39.36 38.21
N VAL A 71 29.82 38.33 37.61
CA VAL A 71 28.36 38.24 37.40
C VAL A 71 27.82 36.94 38.02
N TRP A 72 26.73 37.04 38.76
CA TRP A 72 26.04 35.88 39.32
C TRP A 72 24.54 36.16 39.48
N SER A 73 23.73 35.08 39.53
CA SER A 73 22.31 35.17 39.82
C SER A 73 22.03 35.08 41.33
N GLU A 74 20.90 35.57 41.78
CA GLU A 74 20.45 35.43 43.16
C GLU A 74 20.00 33.99 43.50
N GLU A 75 19.68 33.19 42.49
CA GLU A 75 19.21 31.81 42.67
C GLU A 75 20.37 30.94 43.21
N ASN A 76 20.18 30.37 44.42
CA ASN A 76 21.19 29.56 45.14
C ASN A 76 22.48 30.32 45.56
N GLY A 77 22.43 31.64 45.71
CA GLY A 77 23.57 32.45 46.04
C GLY A 77 24.53 32.67 44.86
N SER A 78 25.81 32.73 45.08
CA SER A 78 26.82 32.97 44.04
C SER A 78 27.42 31.67 43.46
N ASP A 79 26.61 30.61 43.34
CA ASP A 79 27.07 29.31 42.84
C ASP A 79 27.37 29.32 41.33
N ASP A 80 26.79 30.28 40.60
CA ASP A 80 26.98 30.51 39.16
C ASP A 80 27.89 31.73 38.86
N LEU A 81 28.67 32.20 39.84
CA LEU A 81 29.56 33.35 39.66
C LEU A 81 30.57 33.07 38.56
N ASN A 82 30.57 33.96 37.56
CA ASN A 82 31.55 33.96 36.48
C ASN A 82 32.14 35.34 36.24
N TRP A 83 33.40 35.33 35.78
CA TRP A 83 34.15 36.54 35.44
C TRP A 83 34.16 36.74 33.92
N TYR A 84 33.92 38.00 33.51
CA TYR A 84 33.91 38.40 32.12
C TYR A 84 34.73 39.67 31.92
N ASP A 85 35.64 39.64 30.97
CA ASP A 85 36.51 40.78 30.66
C ASP A 85 35.85 41.66 29.60
N ALA A 86 36.03 42.96 29.73
CA ALA A 86 35.51 43.95 28.77
C ALA A 86 36.43 44.05 27.55
N GLU A 87 35.84 44.05 26.39
CA GLU A 87 36.47 44.43 25.14
C GLU A 87 35.98 45.84 24.76
N GLN A 88 36.86 46.81 24.73
CA GLN A 88 36.52 48.19 24.40
C GLN A 88 35.34 48.75 25.22
N GLU A 89 35.38 48.59 26.55
CA GLU A 89 34.33 49.05 27.48
C GLU A 89 33.03 48.28 27.46
N ILE A 90 32.84 47.27 26.60
CA ILE A 90 31.67 46.42 26.54
C ILE A 90 32.02 44.98 26.93
N THR A 91 31.34 44.47 27.93
CA THR A 91 31.40 43.07 28.27
C THR A 91 30.17 42.37 27.71
N LYS A 92 30.38 41.23 27.07
CA LYS A 92 29.27 40.39 26.55
C LYS A 92 29.34 39.00 27.16
N PHE A 93 28.20 38.46 27.54
CA PHE A 93 28.07 37.07 27.96
C PHE A 93 26.72 36.52 27.57
N ASP A 94 26.56 35.22 27.69
CA ASP A 94 25.30 34.52 27.52
C ASP A 94 24.88 33.79 28.80
N PHE A 95 23.65 33.31 28.85
CA PHE A 95 23.11 32.62 30.01
C PHE A 95 23.60 31.16 30.16
N SER A 96 24.49 30.66 29.29
CA SER A 96 24.96 29.26 29.35
C SER A 96 25.68 28.89 30.64
N LYS A 97 26.27 29.90 31.32
CA LYS A 97 26.99 29.73 32.59
C LYS A 97 26.20 30.20 33.82
N HIS A 98 24.99 30.71 33.61
CA HIS A 98 24.12 31.23 34.65
C HIS A 98 22.84 30.45 34.76
N LYS A 99 22.28 30.35 35.97
CA LYS A 99 21.12 29.51 36.25
C LYS A 99 20.08 30.32 37.00
N GLY A 100 19.01 30.64 36.37
CA GLY A 100 17.87 31.20 37.07
C GLY A 100 17.32 32.52 36.56
N TYR A 101 16.15 32.81 37.02
CA TYR A 101 15.43 34.07 36.81
C TYR A 101 15.54 34.89 38.10
N GLY A 102 15.26 36.19 38.00
CA GLY A 102 15.30 37.10 39.13
C GLY A 102 16.48 38.06 39.05
N ARG A 103 16.99 38.46 40.21
CA ARG A 103 18.03 39.44 40.29
C ARG A 103 19.40 38.84 39.94
N TYR A 104 20.13 39.56 39.10
CA TYR A 104 21.53 39.32 38.78
C TYR A 104 22.36 40.43 39.38
N PHE A 105 23.51 40.10 39.93
CA PHE A 105 24.47 41.02 40.47
C PHE A 105 25.66 41.13 39.53
N ILE A 106 26.19 42.32 39.39
CA ILE A 106 27.35 42.65 38.57
C ILE A 106 28.26 43.50 39.41
N ASP A 107 29.39 42.99 39.82
CA ASP A 107 30.45 43.75 40.43
C ASP A 107 31.53 44.04 39.39
N THR A 108 31.85 45.34 39.26
CA THR A 108 32.81 45.85 38.28
C THR A 108 34.15 46.10 38.96
N TYR A 109 35.19 45.59 38.34
CA TYR A 109 36.56 45.73 38.79
C TYR A 109 37.45 46.31 37.67
N GLU A 110 38.39 47.16 38.04
CA GLU A 110 39.53 47.52 37.20
C GLU A 110 40.80 46.77 37.63
N ASN A 111 41.48 46.15 36.65
CA ASN A 111 42.76 45.49 36.91
C ASN A 111 43.92 46.47 36.73
N LYS A 112 44.54 46.86 37.81
CA LYS A 112 45.74 47.73 37.84
C LYS A 112 46.97 46.88 38.17
N ASN A 113 47.80 46.63 37.15
CA ASN A 113 49.04 45.87 37.32
C ASN A 113 48.84 44.50 38.05
N GLY A 114 47.80 43.75 37.66
CA GLY A 114 47.46 42.45 38.25
C GLY A 114 46.68 42.53 39.57
N LYS A 115 46.34 43.73 40.06
CA LYS A 115 45.49 43.91 41.24
C LYS A 115 44.09 44.33 40.85
N MET A 116 43.08 43.53 41.18
CA MET A 116 41.66 43.81 40.97
C MET A 116 41.19 44.82 42.02
N ILE A 117 40.69 45.97 41.54
CA ILE A 117 40.14 47.07 42.34
C ILE A 117 38.70 47.21 42.09
N TYR A 118 37.85 46.98 43.08
CA TYR A 118 36.40 47.14 43.02
C TYR A 118 36.04 48.61 42.69
N GLN A 119 35.13 48.78 41.71
CA GLN A 119 34.67 50.09 41.27
C GLN A 119 33.21 50.34 41.68
N SER A 120 32.33 49.44 41.31
CA SER A 120 30.89 49.59 41.58
C SER A 120 30.17 48.27 41.50
N GLY A 121 29.03 48.18 42.16
CA GLY A 121 28.06 47.08 41.99
C GLY A 121 26.76 47.59 41.34
N THR A 122 26.23 46.84 40.43
CA THR A 122 24.90 47.08 39.84
C THR A 122 24.12 45.77 39.78
N THR A 123 22.83 45.88 39.49
CA THR A 123 21.95 44.74 39.34
C THR A 123 21.03 44.92 38.17
N PHE A 124 20.64 43.81 37.53
CA PHE A 124 19.49 43.79 36.62
C PHE A 124 18.55 42.67 37.03
N ASN A 125 17.28 42.80 36.66
CA ASN A 125 16.30 41.77 36.93
C ASN A 125 15.95 41.04 35.63
N LEU A 126 16.08 39.72 35.62
CA LEU A 126 15.66 38.86 34.55
C LEU A 126 14.26 38.30 34.90
N GLU A 127 13.24 38.81 34.23
CA GLU A 127 11.86 38.46 34.55
C GLU A 127 11.59 36.97 34.34
N LYS A 128 10.94 36.35 35.31
CA LYS A 128 10.45 34.99 35.19
C LYS A 128 9.32 34.97 34.15
N PRO A 129 9.33 34.01 33.20
CA PRO A 129 8.26 33.89 32.23
C PRO A 129 6.88 33.78 32.89
N ASN A 130 5.97 34.64 32.49
CA ASN A 130 4.58 34.62 32.92
C ASN A 130 3.66 34.92 31.74
N PRO A 131 3.60 34.02 30.74
CA PRO A 131 2.83 34.26 29.53
C PRO A 131 1.34 34.26 29.82
N THR A 132 0.61 35.09 29.06
CA THR A 132 -0.85 35.15 29.08
C THR A 132 -1.42 34.52 27.83
N ILE A 133 -2.48 33.73 27.97
CA ILE A 133 -3.12 32.97 26.90
C ILE A 133 -4.47 33.61 26.58
N GLN A 134 -4.71 33.88 25.30
CA GLN A 134 -5.99 34.37 24.77
C GLN A 134 -6.45 33.40 23.67
N THR A 135 -7.74 33.10 23.64
CA THR A 135 -8.34 32.24 22.61
C THR A 135 -9.41 32.99 21.83
N SER A 136 -9.53 32.66 20.55
CA SER A 136 -10.59 33.15 19.67
C SER A 136 -11.01 32.09 18.67
N PHE A 137 -12.23 32.19 18.14
CA PHE A 137 -12.78 31.28 17.14
C PHE A 137 -13.09 32.07 15.88
N PRO A 138 -12.12 32.23 14.97
CA PRO A 138 -12.29 33.07 13.78
C PRO A 138 -13.25 32.47 12.75
N GLU A 139 -13.38 31.16 12.73
CA GLU A 139 -14.29 30.41 11.87
C GLU A 139 -14.67 29.06 12.52
N PRO A 140 -15.81 28.46 12.13
CA PRO A 140 -16.21 27.15 12.67
C PRO A 140 -15.13 26.07 12.45
N GLY A 141 -14.79 25.38 13.54
CA GLY A 141 -13.77 24.33 13.54
C GLY A 141 -12.34 24.80 13.74
N ILE A 142 -12.12 26.10 13.95
CA ILE A 142 -10.80 26.68 14.20
C ILE A 142 -10.77 27.45 15.52
N MET A 143 -9.76 27.16 16.32
CA MET A 143 -9.43 27.93 17.51
C MET A 143 -8.02 28.51 17.37
N ASP A 144 -7.91 29.83 17.41
CA ASP A 144 -6.62 30.52 17.45
C ASP A 144 -6.26 30.81 18.90
N ILE A 145 -5.02 30.46 19.28
CA ILE A 145 -4.44 30.72 20.59
C ILE A 145 -3.34 31.77 20.41
N ARG A 146 -3.45 32.88 21.13
CA ARG A 146 -2.43 33.93 21.17
C ARG A 146 -1.78 33.99 22.54
N ILE A 147 -0.44 33.93 22.56
CA ILE A 147 0.35 33.92 23.78
C ILE A 147 1.16 35.22 23.81
N LYS A 148 0.98 36.00 24.88
CA LYS A 148 1.65 37.30 25.09
C LYS A 148 2.53 37.24 26.34
N ASN A 149 3.34 38.28 26.56
CA ASN A 149 4.25 38.44 27.69
C ASN A 149 5.27 37.27 27.80
N VAL A 150 5.81 36.89 26.65
CA VAL A 150 6.87 35.90 26.55
C VAL A 150 8.19 36.62 26.49
N PRO A 151 9.09 36.44 27.48
CA PRO A 151 10.41 37.06 27.45
C PRO A 151 11.24 36.58 26.26
N GLU A 152 12.13 37.42 25.76
CA GLU A 152 13.04 37.08 24.67
C GLU A 152 13.99 35.93 24.98
N THR A 153 14.19 35.64 26.26
CA THR A 153 14.95 34.48 26.73
C THR A 153 14.30 33.14 26.39
N ILE A 154 13.02 33.12 26.05
CA ILE A 154 12.31 31.94 25.56
C ILE A 154 12.48 31.88 24.04
N TYR A 155 13.15 30.84 23.53
CA TYR A 155 13.41 30.69 22.10
C TYR A 155 12.46 29.71 21.42
N LYS A 156 11.74 28.88 22.18
CA LYS A 156 10.77 27.93 21.63
C LYS A 156 9.59 27.73 22.56
N LEU A 157 8.39 27.76 22.00
CA LEU A 157 7.16 27.42 22.70
C LEU A 157 6.45 26.24 22.04
N THR A 158 5.90 25.38 22.88
CA THR A 158 5.07 24.24 22.47
C THR A 158 3.79 24.23 23.31
N VAL A 159 2.65 23.99 22.64
CA VAL A 159 1.33 24.17 23.24
C VAL A 159 0.54 22.87 23.11
N PRO A 160 0.63 21.94 24.08
CA PRO A 160 -0.25 20.80 24.15
C PRO A 160 -1.68 21.26 24.42
N THR A 161 -2.59 20.76 23.61
CA THR A 161 -4.03 21.07 23.69
C THR A 161 -4.82 19.77 23.58
N TRP A 162 -5.87 19.60 24.36
CA TRP A 162 -6.76 18.45 24.32
C TRP A 162 -8.15 18.80 24.85
N SER A 163 -9.17 18.03 24.46
CA SER A 163 -10.50 18.10 25.04
C SER A 163 -10.56 17.29 26.35
N ASP A 164 -11.45 17.64 27.24
CA ASP A 164 -11.67 16.88 28.49
C ASP A 164 -12.47 15.59 28.26
N LYS A 165 -13.04 15.45 27.08
CA LYS A 165 -13.82 14.28 26.71
C LYS A 165 -12.89 13.07 26.49
N ASN A 166 -13.17 11.98 27.18
CA ASN A 166 -12.34 10.76 27.21
C ASN A 166 -10.88 10.97 27.69
N GLY A 167 -10.62 12.03 28.45
CA GLY A 167 -9.29 12.35 28.97
C GLY A 167 -8.37 12.99 27.93
N GLN A 168 -7.16 12.45 27.74
CA GLN A 168 -6.15 13.02 26.82
C GLN A 168 -6.01 12.19 25.53
N ASP A 169 -7.07 11.52 25.07
CA ASP A 169 -7.02 10.67 23.89
C ASP A 169 -6.77 11.43 22.58
N ASP A 170 -7.13 12.72 22.55
CA ASP A 170 -6.97 13.64 21.45
C ASP A 170 -5.81 14.63 21.62
N LEU A 171 -4.93 14.43 22.60
CA LEU A 171 -3.80 15.34 22.89
C LEU A 171 -2.94 15.60 21.66
N GLN A 172 -2.84 16.88 21.30
CA GLN A 172 -1.94 17.34 20.23
C GLN A 172 -0.92 18.35 20.77
N TRP A 173 0.31 18.26 20.30
CA TRP A 173 1.41 19.16 20.63
C TRP A 173 1.65 20.14 19.47
N TYR A 174 1.28 21.40 19.65
CA TYR A 174 1.42 22.43 18.64
C TYR A 174 2.69 23.26 18.85
N ALA A 175 3.46 23.48 17.80
CA ALA A 175 4.53 24.46 17.82
C ALA A 175 3.95 25.87 17.68
N ALA A 176 4.34 26.80 18.54
CA ALA A 176 3.90 28.18 18.44
C ALA A 176 4.79 29.00 17.50
N THR A 177 4.19 29.86 16.69
CA THR A 177 4.89 30.76 15.76
C THR A 177 5.01 32.15 16.35
N LYS A 178 6.24 32.70 16.41
CA LYS A 178 6.50 34.07 16.92
C LYS A 178 6.06 35.13 15.92
N ASN A 179 5.33 36.10 16.39
CA ASN A 179 4.89 37.26 15.61
C ASN A 179 5.90 38.43 15.72
N PRO A 180 5.87 39.41 14.79
CA PRO A 180 6.74 40.58 14.86
C PRO A 180 6.56 41.43 16.12
N ASP A 181 5.40 41.37 16.77
CA ASP A 181 5.10 42.10 18.02
C ASP A 181 5.55 41.34 19.28
N GLY A 182 6.30 40.23 19.12
CA GLY A 182 6.79 39.43 20.24
C GLY A 182 5.78 38.43 20.80
N SER A 183 4.51 38.48 20.40
CA SER A 183 3.54 37.44 20.75
C SER A 183 3.74 36.18 19.94
N TYR A 184 3.10 35.08 20.37
CA TYR A 184 3.11 33.80 19.62
C TYR A 184 1.68 33.39 19.30
N ASN A 185 1.53 32.75 18.14
CA ASN A 185 0.25 32.20 17.70
C ASN A 185 0.33 30.68 17.52
N VAL A 186 -0.78 30.00 17.84
CA VAL A 186 -1.06 28.62 17.48
C VAL A 186 -2.45 28.58 16.86
N ARG A 187 -2.58 27.89 15.72
CA ARG A 187 -3.86 27.59 15.08
C ARG A 187 -4.21 26.14 15.35
N VAL A 188 -5.29 25.92 16.06
CA VAL A 188 -5.81 24.59 16.42
C VAL A 188 -6.99 24.27 15.52
N GLU A 189 -6.86 23.17 14.77
CA GLU A 189 -7.96 22.59 14.00
C GLU A 189 -8.75 21.65 14.91
N LEU A 190 -9.97 22.02 15.26
CA LEU A 190 -10.82 21.21 16.15
C LEU A 190 -11.16 19.82 15.56
N LYS A 191 -11.00 19.65 14.25
CA LYS A 191 -11.03 18.34 13.58
C LYS A 191 -10.05 17.33 14.22
N LYS A 192 -8.87 17.80 14.60
CA LYS A 192 -7.82 16.94 15.24
C LYS A 192 -8.19 16.56 16.67
N HIS A 193 -9.20 17.21 17.21
CA HIS A 193 -9.81 16.95 18.50
C HIS A 193 -11.25 16.42 18.34
N ASN A 194 -11.51 15.69 17.24
CA ASN A 194 -12.76 14.99 16.96
C ASN A 194 -14.01 15.91 16.93
N TYR A 195 -13.85 17.22 16.88
CA TYR A 195 -14.92 18.21 17.06
C TYR A 195 -15.65 18.08 18.40
N ASP A 196 -14.94 17.66 19.43
CA ASP A 196 -15.52 17.56 20.75
C ASP A 196 -15.95 18.93 21.28
N THR A 197 -17.12 18.99 21.90
CA THR A 197 -17.61 20.15 22.64
C THR A 197 -17.27 20.02 24.12
N GLY A 198 -17.17 21.15 24.82
CA GLY A 198 -16.88 21.16 26.26
C GLY A 198 -15.55 21.83 26.56
N THR A 199 -14.96 21.45 27.69
CA THR A 199 -13.70 22.03 28.17
C THR A 199 -12.51 21.55 27.38
N TYR A 200 -11.71 22.50 26.87
CA TYR A 200 -10.39 22.24 26.30
C TYR A 200 -9.32 22.77 27.24
N HIS A 201 -8.28 22.00 27.44
CA HIS A 201 -7.09 22.37 28.19
C HIS A 201 -6.00 22.83 27.24
N ILE A 202 -5.40 23.96 27.58
CA ILE A 202 -4.32 24.58 26.80
C ILE A 202 -3.17 24.84 27.76
N HIS A 203 -2.07 24.14 27.58
CA HIS A 203 -0.85 24.39 28.32
C HIS A 203 0.22 25.01 27.43
N VAL A 204 1.08 25.81 28.00
CA VAL A 204 2.23 26.41 27.31
C VAL A 204 3.50 25.92 27.98
N TYR A 205 4.34 25.29 27.18
CA TYR A 205 5.69 24.86 27.58
C TYR A 205 6.72 25.62 26.77
N GLY A 206 7.86 25.89 27.39
CA GLY A 206 8.94 26.63 26.73
C GLY A 206 10.32 26.04 26.98
N GLU A 207 11.21 26.31 26.05
CA GLU A 207 12.64 26.12 26.19
C GLU A 207 13.31 27.51 26.26
N SER A 208 14.16 27.72 27.27
CA SER A 208 14.78 29.00 27.58
C SER A 208 16.29 28.91 27.49
N TYR A 209 16.94 30.01 27.15
CA TYR A 209 18.40 30.12 27.24
C TYR A 209 18.91 30.10 28.70
N VAL A 210 18.05 30.52 29.65
CA VAL A 210 18.39 30.58 31.09
C VAL A 210 18.22 29.23 31.77
N LYS A 211 17.12 28.51 31.41
CA LYS A 211 16.83 27.14 31.88
C LYS A 211 16.49 26.31 30.64
N PRO A 212 17.46 25.58 30.11
CA PRO A 212 17.27 24.83 28.87
C PRO A 212 16.33 23.63 29.04
N GLU A 213 15.85 23.37 30.24
CA GLU A 213 14.90 22.32 30.53
C GLU A 213 13.51 22.67 29.98
N PHE A 214 12.85 21.70 29.38
CA PHE A 214 11.48 21.86 28.89
C PHE A 214 10.53 22.08 30.07
N THR A 215 10.02 23.30 30.24
CA THR A 215 9.28 23.73 31.45
C THR A 215 7.88 24.21 31.12
N GLY A 216 6.92 23.85 31.95
CA GLY A 216 5.56 24.41 31.89
C GLY A 216 5.57 25.88 32.35
N LEU A 217 5.02 26.77 31.51
CA LEU A 217 5.04 28.23 31.73
C LEU A 217 3.67 28.78 32.12
N ALA A 218 2.58 28.27 31.53
CA ALA A 218 1.21 28.68 31.79
C ALA A 218 0.22 27.58 31.40
N GLY A 219 -1.01 27.71 31.87
CA GLY A 219 -2.13 26.86 31.47
C GLY A 219 -3.45 27.60 31.61
N THR A 220 -4.42 27.24 30.76
CA THR A 220 -5.79 27.75 30.82
C THR A 220 -6.76 26.71 30.28
N THR A 221 -8.06 26.99 30.44
CA THR A 221 -9.13 26.22 29.83
C THR A 221 -10.04 27.12 29.02
N VAL A 222 -10.67 26.58 27.98
CA VAL A 222 -11.67 27.27 27.16
C VAL A 222 -12.84 26.33 26.90
N GLN A 223 -14.04 26.89 26.80
CA GLN A 223 -15.25 26.14 26.42
C GLN A 223 -15.43 26.20 24.91
N VAL A 224 -15.43 25.03 24.25
CA VAL A 224 -15.81 24.89 22.84
C VAL A 224 -17.29 24.52 22.77
N ARG A 225 -18.07 25.34 22.06
CA ARG A 225 -19.52 25.16 21.90
C ARG A 225 -19.84 24.67 20.49
N SER A 226 -21.04 24.10 20.33
CA SER A 226 -21.51 23.58 19.04
C SER A 226 -21.59 24.63 17.93
N ASP A 227 -21.87 25.90 18.27
CA ASP A 227 -21.89 27.02 17.31
C ASP A 227 -20.50 27.42 16.76
N GLN A 228 -19.44 26.91 17.40
CA GLN A 228 -18.05 27.10 16.98
C GLN A 228 -17.53 25.93 16.11
N LEU A 229 -18.35 24.90 15.90
CA LEU A 229 -18.04 23.76 15.05
C LEU A 229 -18.67 23.89 13.67
N PRO A 230 -18.13 23.22 12.64
CA PRO A 230 -18.85 23.08 11.38
C PRO A 230 -20.20 22.39 11.59
N SER A 231 -21.19 22.70 10.75
CA SER A 231 -22.48 22.02 10.78
C SER A 231 -22.32 20.51 10.56
N GLU A 232 -23.28 19.70 10.99
CA GLU A 232 -23.25 18.24 10.77
C GLU A 232 -23.10 17.89 9.29
N GLU A 233 -23.67 18.68 8.38
CA GLU A 233 -23.52 18.49 6.93
C GLU A 233 -22.08 18.74 6.45
N GLU A 234 -21.44 19.79 6.94
CA GLU A 234 -20.04 20.09 6.61
C GLU A 234 -19.05 19.06 7.21
N GLN A 235 -19.45 18.40 8.31
CA GLN A 235 -18.64 17.33 8.93
C GLN A 235 -18.70 16.01 8.17
N LYS A 236 -19.57 15.86 7.17
CA LYS A 236 -19.62 14.66 6.32
C LYS A 236 -18.48 14.64 5.31
N PRO A 237 -17.92 13.48 5.01
CA PRO A 237 -17.04 13.32 3.86
C PRO A 237 -17.83 13.40 2.55
N LEU A 238 -17.12 13.62 1.45
CA LEU A 238 -17.70 13.54 0.12
C LEU A 238 -17.69 12.10 -0.38
N PHE A 239 -18.73 11.73 -1.12
CA PHE A 239 -18.91 10.42 -1.72
C PHE A 239 -19.01 10.56 -3.23
N SER A 240 -18.33 9.70 -3.97
CA SER A 240 -18.46 9.62 -5.42
C SER A 240 -18.40 8.19 -5.92
N VAL A 241 -19.06 7.94 -7.05
CA VAL A 241 -18.88 6.74 -7.83
C VAL A 241 -18.15 7.12 -9.11
N GLU A 242 -17.02 6.48 -9.34
CA GLU A 242 -16.07 6.84 -10.40
C GLU A 242 -15.70 5.60 -11.24
N ASN A 243 -15.12 5.82 -12.41
CA ASN A 243 -14.52 4.77 -13.24
C ASN A 243 -15.48 3.63 -13.56
N ILE A 244 -16.75 3.95 -13.86
CA ILE A 244 -17.73 2.95 -14.27
C ILE A 244 -17.28 2.36 -15.61
N ASN A 245 -17.00 1.06 -15.60
CA ASN A 245 -16.52 0.32 -16.76
C ASN A 245 -17.37 -0.94 -16.98
N GLN A 246 -18.31 -0.87 -17.92
CA GLN A 246 -19.20 -1.98 -18.25
C GLN A 246 -18.46 -3.17 -18.85
N GLU A 247 -17.44 -2.93 -19.68
CA GLU A 247 -16.66 -4.00 -20.31
C GLU A 247 -15.80 -4.78 -19.31
N GLN A 248 -15.38 -4.14 -18.22
CA GLN A 248 -14.66 -4.79 -17.13
C GLN A 248 -15.61 -5.30 -16.04
N GLY A 249 -16.82 -4.77 -15.99
CA GLY A 249 -17.82 -5.07 -14.97
C GLY A 249 -17.44 -4.48 -13.60
N THR A 250 -16.84 -3.28 -13.60
CA THR A 250 -16.28 -2.64 -12.40
C THR A 250 -16.69 -1.18 -12.29
N TYR A 251 -16.68 -0.66 -11.06
CA TYR A 251 -16.67 0.78 -10.75
C TYR A 251 -15.96 1.00 -9.42
N THR A 252 -15.57 2.24 -9.14
CA THR A 252 -14.89 2.62 -7.90
C THR A 252 -15.82 3.48 -7.06
N ILE A 253 -15.93 3.18 -5.77
CA ILE A 253 -16.54 4.06 -4.79
C ILE A 253 -15.40 4.75 -4.05
N LYS A 254 -15.46 6.09 -4.01
CA LYS A 254 -14.46 6.93 -3.36
C LYS A 254 -15.10 7.81 -2.30
N ILE A 255 -14.46 7.84 -1.15
CA ILE A 255 -14.82 8.68 -0.01
C ILE A 255 -13.65 9.64 0.21
N LYS A 256 -13.95 10.93 0.31
CA LYS A 256 -12.92 11.96 0.48
C LYS A 256 -13.20 12.79 1.71
N GLU A 257 -12.23 12.83 2.63
CA GLU A 257 -12.24 13.81 3.72
C GLU A 257 -12.13 15.24 3.16
N THR A 258 -12.87 16.15 3.75
CA THR A 258 -12.74 17.60 3.49
C THR A 258 -11.95 18.25 4.64
N SER A 259 -11.62 19.51 4.52
CA SER A 259 -11.03 20.27 5.63
C SER A 259 -11.92 20.29 6.86
N LYS A 260 -13.24 20.22 6.67
CA LYS A 260 -14.25 20.27 7.74
C LYS A 260 -14.86 18.93 8.11
N SER A 261 -14.69 17.86 7.32
CA SER A 261 -15.25 16.54 7.67
C SER A 261 -14.54 15.95 8.87
N LYS A 262 -15.27 15.12 9.66
CA LYS A 262 -14.65 14.33 10.71
C LYS A 262 -13.54 13.42 10.14
N SER A 263 -12.54 13.14 10.96
CA SER A 263 -11.45 12.22 10.60
C SER A 263 -11.94 10.79 10.56
N ILE A 264 -11.73 10.12 9.43
CA ILE A 264 -12.19 8.74 9.21
C ILE A 264 -11.17 7.75 9.80
N GLN A 265 -11.68 6.74 10.50
CA GLN A 265 -10.90 5.58 10.96
C GLN A 265 -10.95 4.44 9.94
N SER A 266 -12.14 4.12 9.43
CA SER A 266 -12.34 3.05 8.46
C SER A 266 -13.69 3.18 7.75
N VAL A 267 -13.80 2.56 6.58
CA VAL A 267 -15.03 2.57 5.78
C VAL A 267 -15.38 1.15 5.34
N ARG A 268 -16.66 0.76 5.53
CA ARG A 268 -17.22 -0.51 5.07
C ARG A 268 -18.41 -0.23 4.13
N ILE A 269 -18.51 -0.98 3.05
CA ILE A 269 -19.46 -0.69 1.98
C ILE A 269 -20.19 -1.99 1.60
N PRO A 270 -21.41 -2.22 2.08
CA PRO A 270 -22.27 -3.28 1.55
C PRO A 270 -22.86 -2.87 0.21
N ILE A 271 -22.76 -3.78 -0.75
CA ILE A 271 -23.24 -3.59 -2.12
C ILE A 271 -24.11 -4.79 -2.50
N TRP A 272 -25.27 -4.53 -3.11
CA TRP A 272 -26.20 -5.56 -3.57
C TRP A 272 -27.08 -5.04 -4.72
N SER A 273 -27.71 -5.96 -5.47
CA SER A 273 -28.66 -5.62 -6.54
C SER A 273 -30.01 -6.33 -6.38
N THR A 274 -30.14 -7.32 -5.50
CA THR A 274 -31.39 -8.06 -5.28
C THR A 274 -32.23 -7.42 -4.18
N THR A 275 -33.55 -7.42 -4.33
CA THR A 275 -34.47 -6.81 -3.35
C THR A 275 -34.39 -7.43 -1.96
N ASN A 276 -34.06 -8.72 -1.88
CA ASN A 276 -33.86 -9.45 -0.62
C ASN A 276 -32.41 -9.47 -0.15
N GLN A 277 -31.53 -8.70 -0.78
CA GLN A 277 -30.11 -8.61 -0.48
C GLN A 277 -29.34 -9.97 -0.54
N SER A 278 -29.89 -10.96 -1.27
CA SER A 278 -29.27 -12.30 -1.33
C SER A 278 -27.87 -12.33 -1.94
N ASN A 279 -27.50 -11.30 -2.71
CA ASN A 279 -26.18 -11.16 -3.31
C ASN A 279 -25.33 -10.06 -2.63
N ILE A 280 -25.68 -9.66 -1.42
CA ILE A 280 -24.92 -8.63 -0.66
C ILE A 280 -23.48 -9.08 -0.44
N LYS A 281 -22.55 -8.15 -0.68
CA LYS A 281 -21.13 -8.29 -0.35
C LYS A 281 -20.65 -7.03 0.39
N TRP A 282 -19.86 -7.25 1.40
CA TRP A 282 -19.23 -6.19 2.17
C TRP A 282 -17.80 -5.95 1.67
N TYR A 283 -17.54 -4.73 1.29
CA TYR A 283 -16.22 -4.26 0.90
C TYR A 283 -15.64 -3.40 2.02
N THR A 284 -14.35 -3.52 2.25
CA THR A 284 -13.59 -2.57 3.08
C THR A 284 -12.85 -1.63 2.15
N ALA A 285 -13.03 -0.33 2.32
CA ALA A 285 -12.28 0.64 1.54
C ALA A 285 -10.83 0.74 2.04
N THR A 286 -9.92 0.88 1.11
CA THR A 286 -8.49 1.09 1.38
C THR A 286 -8.27 2.57 1.70
N ASP A 287 -7.54 2.86 2.77
CA ASP A 287 -7.00 4.19 3.05
C ASP A 287 -5.84 4.48 2.10
N ASN A 288 -5.96 5.50 1.29
CA ASN A 288 -4.94 5.89 0.30
C ASN A 288 -3.85 6.81 0.89
N GLY A 289 -3.96 7.22 2.15
CA GLY A 289 -3.00 8.05 2.87
C GLY A 289 -3.06 9.56 2.55
N ASP A 290 -3.98 9.98 1.68
CA ASP A 290 -4.20 11.37 1.24
C ASP A 290 -5.55 11.95 1.71
N GLY A 291 -6.16 11.34 2.72
CA GLY A 291 -7.52 11.67 3.19
C GLY A 291 -8.61 11.11 2.28
N THR A 292 -8.28 10.18 1.38
CA THR A 292 -9.26 9.45 0.58
C THR A 292 -9.29 7.98 0.92
N PHE A 293 -10.47 7.38 0.81
CA PHE A 293 -10.70 5.94 0.94
C PHE A 293 -11.39 5.45 -0.33
N SER A 294 -11.00 4.29 -0.83
CA SER A 294 -11.59 3.75 -2.05
C SER A 294 -11.73 2.25 -2.04
N THR A 295 -12.73 1.76 -2.78
CA THR A 295 -12.87 0.34 -3.09
C THR A 295 -13.38 0.16 -4.50
N THR A 296 -12.99 -0.94 -5.13
CA THR A 296 -13.46 -1.30 -6.47
C THR A 296 -14.51 -2.40 -6.37
N PHE A 297 -15.71 -2.09 -6.82
CA PHE A 297 -16.73 -3.08 -7.07
C PHE A 297 -16.35 -3.94 -8.28
N ASN A 298 -16.73 -5.22 -8.23
CA ASN A 298 -16.65 -6.11 -9.38
C ASN A 298 -17.89 -7.01 -9.41
N ILE A 299 -18.65 -6.94 -10.49
CA ILE A 299 -19.89 -7.69 -10.68
C ILE A 299 -19.71 -9.22 -10.54
N ARG A 300 -18.49 -9.72 -10.83
CA ARG A 300 -18.15 -11.15 -10.70
C ARG A 300 -18.24 -11.63 -9.25
N ASN A 301 -17.97 -10.74 -8.28
CA ASN A 301 -18.15 -11.05 -6.86
C ASN A 301 -19.61 -11.22 -6.47
N HIS A 302 -20.52 -10.72 -7.30
CA HIS A 302 -21.99 -10.79 -7.16
C HIS A 302 -22.60 -11.78 -8.16
N GLN A 303 -21.88 -12.88 -8.46
CA GLN A 303 -22.32 -13.94 -9.38
C GLN A 303 -22.54 -13.45 -10.82
N ALA A 304 -21.98 -12.29 -11.18
CA ALA A 304 -22.21 -11.62 -12.46
C ALA A 304 -23.70 -11.42 -12.79
N LEU A 305 -24.49 -11.04 -11.80
CA LEU A 305 -25.90 -10.72 -11.99
C LEU A 305 -26.05 -9.32 -12.55
N SER A 306 -26.72 -9.19 -13.71
CA SER A 306 -27.08 -7.87 -14.24
C SER A 306 -28.14 -7.21 -13.37
N GLY A 307 -28.01 -5.91 -13.12
CA GLY A 307 -28.95 -5.17 -12.29
C GLY A 307 -28.42 -3.83 -11.80
N THR A 308 -29.25 -3.11 -11.06
CA THR A 308 -28.87 -1.85 -10.41
C THR A 308 -28.32 -2.16 -9.03
N TYR A 309 -27.06 -1.86 -8.83
CA TYR A 309 -26.34 -2.07 -7.56
C TYR A 309 -26.51 -0.87 -6.64
N ILE A 310 -27.02 -1.14 -5.44
CA ILE A 310 -27.21 -0.17 -4.37
C ILE A 310 -25.94 -0.19 -3.52
N ASN A 311 -25.45 1.00 -3.16
CA ASN A 311 -24.25 1.20 -2.39
C ASN A 311 -24.59 1.93 -1.09
N HIS A 312 -24.41 1.29 0.05
CA HIS A 312 -24.41 1.96 1.35
C HIS A 312 -22.99 2.09 1.86
N ILE A 313 -22.71 3.16 2.59
CA ILE A 313 -21.37 3.46 3.09
C ILE A 313 -21.46 3.61 4.60
N TYR A 314 -20.75 2.79 5.35
CA TYR A 314 -20.60 2.86 6.80
C TYR A 314 -19.23 3.45 7.10
N VAL A 315 -19.24 4.67 7.63
CA VAL A 315 -18.03 5.40 8.02
C VAL A 315 -17.87 5.33 9.51
N LYS A 316 -16.80 4.72 9.97
CA LYS A 316 -16.36 4.78 11.35
C LYS A 316 -15.34 5.90 11.49
N TYR A 317 -15.59 6.83 12.39
CA TYR A 317 -14.74 7.97 12.68
C TYR A 317 -13.76 7.68 13.81
N LYS A 318 -12.73 8.51 13.94
CA LYS A 318 -11.71 8.36 14.99
C LYS A 318 -12.25 8.62 16.40
N ASP A 319 -13.35 9.37 16.51
CA ASP A 319 -14.08 9.57 17.78
C ASP A 319 -14.89 8.34 18.24
N GLY A 320 -14.80 7.24 17.47
CA GLY A 320 -15.52 5.99 17.73
C GLY A 320 -16.96 5.97 17.21
N SER A 321 -17.52 7.10 16.75
CA SER A 321 -18.86 7.15 16.14
C SER A 321 -18.88 6.43 14.77
N GLU A 322 -20.04 5.88 14.41
CA GLU A 322 -20.29 5.27 13.10
C GLU A 322 -21.56 5.83 12.50
N HIS A 323 -21.49 6.27 11.25
CA HIS A 323 -22.63 6.76 10.49
C HIS A 323 -22.76 6.04 9.16
N SER A 324 -24.00 5.83 8.73
CA SER A 324 -24.30 5.23 7.42
C SER A 324 -24.81 6.29 6.45
N TYR A 325 -24.35 6.17 5.21
CA TYR A 325 -24.70 7.04 4.10
C TYR A 325 -25.10 6.20 2.89
N ALA A 326 -25.89 6.79 2.01
CA ALA A 326 -26.15 6.24 0.68
C ALA A 326 -25.39 7.04 -0.36
N THR A 327 -24.95 6.38 -1.42
CA THR A 327 -24.41 7.05 -2.61
C THR A 327 -25.14 6.55 -3.84
N ASP A 328 -24.79 7.07 -5.02
CA ASP A 328 -25.44 6.74 -6.28
C ASP A 328 -25.41 5.23 -6.53
N SER A 329 -26.54 4.70 -7.00
CA SER A 329 -26.64 3.33 -7.48
C SER A 329 -26.09 3.23 -8.90
N VAL A 330 -25.55 2.07 -9.27
CA VAL A 330 -24.94 1.83 -10.57
C VAL A 330 -25.60 0.65 -11.25
N SER A 331 -26.11 0.86 -12.47
CA SER A 331 -26.60 -0.24 -13.29
C SER A 331 -25.44 -0.90 -14.02
N MET A 332 -25.30 -2.22 -13.82
CA MET A 332 -24.26 -3.04 -14.42
C MET A 332 -24.89 -4.19 -15.21
N SER A 333 -24.36 -4.48 -16.39
CA SER A 333 -24.78 -5.62 -17.22
C SER A 333 -23.62 -6.60 -17.40
N ALA A 334 -23.84 -7.83 -16.97
CA ALA A 334 -22.86 -8.90 -17.20
C ALA A 334 -22.63 -9.18 -18.68
N GLU A 335 -23.63 -8.96 -19.52
CA GLU A 335 -23.55 -9.19 -20.97
C GLU A 335 -22.63 -8.17 -21.69
N GLN A 336 -22.43 -7.01 -21.09
CA GLN A 336 -21.51 -5.99 -21.61
C GLN A 336 -20.05 -6.25 -21.25
N ILE A 337 -19.81 -7.22 -20.38
CA ILE A 337 -18.43 -7.57 -20.00
C ILE A 337 -17.72 -8.16 -21.21
N LYS A 338 -16.52 -7.64 -21.48
CA LYS A 338 -15.71 -8.09 -22.61
C LYS A 338 -15.28 -9.54 -22.41
N THR A 339 -15.80 -10.42 -23.27
CA THR A 339 -15.44 -11.83 -23.30
C THR A 339 -13.97 -12.00 -23.64
N LYS A 340 -13.29 -12.92 -22.96
CA LYS A 340 -11.90 -13.28 -23.19
C LYS A 340 -11.79 -14.70 -23.68
N VAL A 341 -10.78 -14.97 -24.50
CA VAL A 341 -10.47 -16.30 -24.99
C VAL A 341 -8.97 -16.56 -24.84
N ALA A 342 -8.65 -17.74 -24.35
CA ALA A 342 -7.27 -18.23 -24.25
C ALA A 342 -7.20 -19.65 -24.83
N VAL A 343 -6.07 -19.98 -25.46
CA VAL A 343 -5.81 -21.29 -26.02
C VAL A 343 -4.56 -21.88 -25.36
N THR A 344 -4.68 -23.12 -24.88
CA THR A 344 -3.59 -23.82 -24.21
C THR A 344 -3.33 -25.15 -24.90
N LYS A 345 -2.09 -25.39 -25.32
CA LYS A 345 -1.66 -26.68 -25.86
C LYS A 345 -1.75 -27.76 -24.77
N ARG A 346 -2.50 -28.83 -25.01
CA ARG A 346 -2.65 -29.97 -24.09
C ARG A 346 -1.85 -31.20 -24.53
N SER A 347 -1.71 -31.37 -25.85
CA SER A 347 -0.87 -32.41 -26.45
C SER A 347 -0.41 -31.95 -27.83
N ILE A 348 0.24 -32.85 -28.57
CA ILE A 348 0.73 -32.58 -29.94
C ILE A 348 -0.39 -32.10 -30.86
N TYR A 349 -1.60 -32.66 -30.72
CA TYR A 349 -2.74 -32.37 -31.59
C TYR A 349 -3.91 -31.70 -30.88
N ASN A 350 -3.86 -31.57 -29.56
CA ASN A 350 -5.00 -31.08 -28.78
C ASN A 350 -4.72 -29.70 -28.18
N TYR A 351 -5.59 -28.76 -28.48
CA TYR A 351 -5.53 -27.39 -27.97
C TYR A 351 -6.85 -27.07 -27.25
N GLU A 352 -6.78 -26.79 -25.96
CA GLU A 352 -7.95 -26.39 -25.15
C GLU A 352 -8.22 -24.92 -25.32
N VAL A 353 -9.36 -24.56 -25.85
CA VAL A 353 -9.91 -23.20 -25.87
C VAL A 353 -10.70 -23.01 -24.60
N THR A 354 -10.35 -21.98 -23.83
CA THR A 354 -11.08 -21.53 -22.64
C THR A 354 -11.63 -20.13 -22.93
N VAL A 355 -12.94 -19.99 -22.88
CA VAL A 355 -13.66 -18.73 -23.00
C VAL A 355 -14.12 -18.34 -21.60
N THR A 356 -13.80 -17.11 -21.18
CA THR A 356 -14.19 -16.55 -19.89
C THR A 356 -14.97 -15.26 -20.08
N ASP A 357 -15.74 -14.88 -19.07
CA ASP A 357 -16.59 -13.70 -19.09
C ASP A 357 -17.66 -13.71 -20.21
N ALA A 358 -18.09 -14.88 -20.66
CA ALA A 358 -19.15 -15.03 -21.65
C ALA A 358 -20.51 -15.19 -20.96
N TYR A 359 -21.01 -14.11 -20.36
CA TYR A 359 -22.29 -14.10 -19.64
C TYR A 359 -23.47 -13.89 -20.57
N GLY A 360 -24.65 -14.34 -20.17
CA GLY A 360 -25.91 -14.27 -20.91
C GLY A 360 -26.36 -15.64 -21.46
N ASP A 361 -27.55 -15.68 -22.03
CA ASP A 361 -28.16 -16.88 -22.57
C ASP A 361 -27.59 -17.26 -23.95
N GLY A 362 -27.77 -18.52 -24.34
CA GLY A 362 -27.32 -19.07 -25.62
C GLY A 362 -26.04 -19.91 -25.52
N ASN A 363 -25.73 -20.58 -26.62
CA ASN A 363 -24.56 -21.45 -26.72
C ASN A 363 -23.34 -20.68 -27.23
N ILE A 364 -22.16 -21.03 -26.71
CA ILE A 364 -20.91 -20.49 -27.23
C ILE A 364 -20.40 -21.38 -28.36
N ILE A 365 -20.21 -20.77 -29.51
CA ILE A 365 -19.80 -21.40 -30.76
C ILE A 365 -18.39 -20.89 -31.12
N LEU A 366 -17.52 -21.82 -31.49
CA LEU A 366 -16.12 -21.58 -31.78
C LEU A 366 -15.78 -21.99 -33.22
N PRO A 367 -16.06 -21.18 -34.24
CA PRO A 367 -15.51 -21.44 -35.57
C PRO A 367 -13.97 -21.31 -35.49
N THR A 368 -13.34 -22.40 -35.92
CA THR A 368 -11.88 -22.52 -35.87
C THR A 368 -11.38 -23.01 -37.23
N TRP A 369 -10.28 -22.43 -37.72
CA TRP A 369 -9.64 -22.82 -38.97
C TRP A 369 -8.11 -22.60 -38.91
N SER A 370 -7.40 -23.31 -39.78
CA SER A 370 -6.00 -23.00 -40.05
C SER A 370 -5.89 -21.89 -41.10
N GLU A 371 -4.83 -21.08 -41.08
CA GLU A 371 -4.61 -20.05 -42.09
C GLU A 371 -4.20 -20.65 -43.46
N VAL A 372 -3.85 -21.93 -43.50
CA VAL A 372 -3.45 -22.64 -44.70
C VAL A 372 -4.67 -22.74 -45.65
N ASN A 373 -4.55 -22.18 -46.85
CA ASN A 373 -5.60 -22.07 -47.88
C ASN A 373 -6.85 -21.28 -47.42
N GLY A 374 -6.70 -20.39 -46.43
CA GLY A 374 -7.80 -19.57 -45.92
C GLY A 374 -8.75 -20.35 -44.98
N GLN A 375 -10.05 -20.28 -45.18
CA GLN A 375 -11.06 -20.89 -44.32
C GLN A 375 -11.60 -22.22 -44.87
N ASP A 376 -10.83 -22.94 -45.70
CA ASP A 376 -11.30 -24.16 -46.37
C ASP A 376 -11.55 -25.31 -45.38
N ASP A 377 -10.88 -25.29 -44.21
CA ASP A 377 -10.98 -26.29 -43.16
C ASP A 377 -11.80 -25.86 -41.94
N ILE A 378 -12.58 -24.77 -42.05
CA ILE A 378 -13.36 -24.23 -40.92
C ILE A 378 -14.28 -25.26 -40.27
N GLN A 379 -14.16 -25.44 -38.98
CA GLN A 379 -15.01 -26.27 -38.16
C GLN A 379 -15.76 -25.41 -37.12
N TRP A 380 -17.03 -25.67 -36.93
CA TRP A 380 -17.87 -24.97 -35.97
C TRP A 380 -18.09 -25.82 -34.72
N TYR A 381 -17.39 -25.49 -33.64
CA TYR A 381 -17.46 -26.23 -32.40
C TYR A 381 -18.40 -25.56 -31.41
N THR A 382 -19.14 -26.37 -30.63
CA THR A 382 -19.93 -25.90 -29.50
C THR A 382 -19.17 -26.12 -28.22
N ALA A 383 -18.87 -25.04 -27.50
CA ALA A 383 -18.16 -25.11 -26.25
C ALA A 383 -19.06 -25.57 -25.09
N THR A 384 -18.50 -26.37 -24.19
CA THR A 384 -19.20 -26.85 -23.00
C THR A 384 -19.09 -25.84 -21.88
N LYS A 385 -20.22 -25.47 -21.25
CA LYS A 385 -20.23 -24.62 -20.06
C LYS A 385 -19.63 -25.38 -18.86
N THR A 386 -18.58 -24.84 -18.27
CA THR A 386 -17.88 -25.45 -17.11
C THR A 386 -18.02 -24.60 -15.84
N GLY A 387 -18.54 -23.39 -15.96
CA GLY A 387 -18.78 -22.46 -14.86
C GLY A 387 -19.60 -21.27 -15.30
N ASN A 388 -19.88 -20.34 -14.38
CA ASN A 388 -20.59 -19.11 -14.71
C ASN A 388 -19.72 -18.24 -15.63
N GLY A 389 -20.17 -18.03 -16.88
CA GLY A 389 -19.44 -17.32 -17.92
C GLY A 389 -18.17 -18.03 -18.41
N ILE A 390 -17.97 -19.32 -18.07
CA ILE A 390 -16.79 -20.09 -18.44
C ILE A 390 -17.20 -21.26 -19.32
N TYR A 391 -16.57 -21.33 -20.50
CA TYR A 391 -16.81 -22.39 -21.48
C TYR A 391 -15.48 -22.95 -21.97
N LYS A 392 -15.47 -24.27 -22.27
CA LYS A 392 -14.28 -24.96 -22.75
C LYS A 392 -14.60 -25.86 -23.91
N PHE A 393 -13.62 -26.02 -24.80
CA PHE A 393 -13.61 -27.00 -25.86
C PHE A 393 -12.18 -27.41 -26.20
N THR A 394 -11.96 -28.69 -26.53
CA THR A 394 -10.68 -29.16 -27.00
C THR A 394 -10.72 -29.35 -28.51
N ILE A 395 -9.90 -28.56 -29.21
CA ILE A 395 -9.72 -28.64 -30.65
C ILE A 395 -8.73 -29.73 -30.95
N ASP A 396 -9.12 -30.68 -31.81
CA ASP A 396 -8.26 -31.66 -32.41
C ASP A 396 -7.75 -31.11 -33.75
N THR A 397 -6.49 -30.72 -33.80
CA THR A 397 -5.87 -30.11 -34.99
C THR A 397 -5.73 -31.07 -36.17
N GLN A 398 -5.90 -32.38 -35.97
CA GLN A 398 -5.95 -33.36 -37.06
C GLN A 398 -7.20 -33.25 -37.92
N LYS A 399 -8.22 -32.53 -37.50
CA LYS A 399 -9.44 -32.21 -38.26
C LYS A 399 -9.29 -30.98 -39.14
N HIS A 400 -8.14 -30.36 -39.13
CA HIS A 400 -7.79 -29.16 -39.87
C HIS A 400 -6.65 -29.41 -40.84
N THR A 401 -6.48 -28.54 -41.83
CA THR A 401 -5.50 -28.68 -42.89
C THR A 401 -4.15 -28.07 -42.50
N GLY A 402 -3.34 -28.79 -41.69
CA GLY A 402 -1.96 -28.40 -41.48
C GLY A 402 -1.61 -27.89 -40.09
N SER A 403 -0.47 -27.24 -40.04
CA SER A 403 0.12 -26.59 -38.86
C SER A 403 0.41 -25.13 -39.20
N GLY A 404 0.72 -24.32 -38.24
CA GLY A 404 0.97 -22.89 -38.43
C GLY A 404 -0.02 -22.05 -37.66
N LEU A 405 -0.41 -20.92 -38.23
CA LEU A 405 -1.35 -20.00 -37.56
C LEU A 405 -2.78 -20.56 -37.65
N PHE A 406 -3.41 -20.67 -36.50
CA PHE A 406 -4.81 -21.01 -36.35
C PHE A 406 -5.59 -19.82 -35.82
N HIS A 407 -6.86 -19.73 -36.19
CA HIS A 407 -7.79 -18.72 -35.73
C HIS A 407 -8.98 -19.40 -35.07
N THR A 408 -9.40 -18.87 -33.93
CA THR A 408 -10.64 -19.25 -33.26
C THR A 408 -11.42 -18.00 -32.94
N HIS A 409 -12.58 -17.83 -33.51
CA HIS A 409 -13.53 -16.79 -33.12
C HIS A 409 -14.52 -17.34 -32.10
N VAL A 410 -15.08 -16.44 -31.31
CA VAL A 410 -16.07 -16.76 -30.27
C VAL A 410 -17.35 -16.06 -30.59
N TYR A 411 -18.40 -16.81 -30.81
CA TYR A 411 -19.76 -16.32 -31.06
C TYR A 411 -20.72 -16.84 -29.98
N ARG A 412 -21.74 -16.03 -29.69
CA ARG A 412 -22.91 -16.49 -28.97
C ARG A 412 -24.01 -16.77 -29.96
N ASN A 413 -24.57 -17.98 -29.93
CA ASN A 413 -25.77 -18.32 -30.67
C ASN A 413 -26.99 -18.18 -29.76
N LEU A 414 -27.77 -17.13 -29.98
CA LEU A 414 -29.03 -16.88 -29.28
C LEU A 414 -30.20 -17.10 -30.26
N ASN A 415 -30.89 -18.22 -30.12
CA ASN A 415 -32.05 -18.56 -30.96
C ASN A 415 -31.78 -18.47 -32.48
N GLY A 416 -30.62 -18.94 -32.91
CA GLY A 416 -30.17 -18.91 -34.31
C GLY A 416 -29.43 -17.63 -34.72
N LYS A 417 -29.46 -16.57 -33.93
CA LYS A 417 -28.70 -15.33 -34.18
C LYS A 417 -27.28 -15.45 -33.63
N MET A 418 -26.30 -15.30 -34.51
CA MET A 418 -24.86 -15.31 -34.16
C MET A 418 -24.38 -13.91 -33.76
N ILE A 419 -23.90 -13.76 -32.55
CA ILE A 419 -23.37 -12.52 -31.97
C ILE A 419 -21.87 -12.72 -31.74
N GLY A 420 -21.00 -11.98 -32.44
CA GLY A 420 -19.57 -12.03 -32.27
C GLY A 420 -19.18 -11.44 -30.91
N LEU A 421 -18.36 -12.16 -30.11
CA LEU A 421 -17.88 -11.74 -28.81
C LEU A 421 -16.42 -11.34 -28.83
N THR A 422 -15.56 -12.21 -29.39
CA THR A 422 -14.11 -12.01 -29.44
C THR A 422 -13.47 -13.02 -30.41
N GLY A 423 -12.16 -12.98 -30.55
CA GLY A 423 -11.38 -13.96 -31.32
C GLY A 423 -9.92 -13.97 -30.87
N THR A 424 -9.22 -15.03 -31.26
CA THR A 424 -7.79 -15.18 -31.01
C THR A 424 -7.10 -15.96 -32.12
N SER A 425 -5.80 -15.75 -32.23
CA SER A 425 -4.94 -16.52 -33.12
C SER A 425 -3.82 -17.15 -32.31
N TYR A 426 -3.42 -18.34 -32.69
CA TYR A 426 -2.38 -19.09 -31.96
C TYR A 426 -1.61 -19.99 -32.93
N GLN A 427 -0.36 -20.30 -32.60
CA GLN A 427 0.51 -21.19 -33.37
C GLN A 427 0.26 -22.65 -33.01
N VAL A 428 -0.05 -23.45 -34.00
CA VAL A 428 -0.04 -24.89 -33.96
C VAL A 428 1.27 -25.38 -34.52
N GLU A 429 2.11 -25.90 -33.66
CA GLU A 429 3.43 -26.38 -34.08
C GLU A 429 3.30 -27.62 -34.96
N LYS A 430 4.10 -27.66 -36.03
CA LYS A 430 4.24 -28.90 -36.79
C LYS A 430 4.82 -29.97 -35.89
N PRO A 431 4.15 -31.14 -35.72
CA PRO A 431 4.71 -32.21 -34.90
C PRO A 431 6.09 -32.61 -35.40
N VAL A 432 7.09 -32.41 -34.57
CA VAL A 432 8.44 -32.96 -34.82
C VAL A 432 8.40 -34.41 -34.33
N ILE A 433 8.17 -35.31 -35.23
CA ILE A 433 8.25 -36.75 -34.95
C ILE A 433 9.70 -37.15 -35.20
N SER A 434 10.41 -37.38 -34.11
CA SER A 434 11.76 -37.92 -34.20
C SER A 434 11.68 -39.45 -34.40
N PHE A 435 12.23 -39.92 -35.48
CA PHE A 435 12.40 -41.37 -35.71
C PHE A 435 13.79 -41.87 -35.25
N GLN A 436 14.49 -41.07 -34.44
CA GLN A 436 15.72 -41.49 -33.78
C GLN A 436 15.36 -42.36 -32.55
N PRO A 437 15.90 -43.59 -32.47
CA PRO A 437 15.55 -44.48 -31.38
C PRO A 437 16.04 -43.98 -30.02
N ASN A 438 15.14 -43.92 -29.05
CA ASN A 438 15.47 -43.73 -27.63
C ASN A 438 15.56 -45.10 -26.93
N TYR A 439 16.74 -45.67 -26.95
CA TYR A 439 16.94 -47.02 -26.36
C TYR A 439 16.74 -47.06 -24.85
N ALA A 440 16.89 -45.96 -24.16
CA ALA A 440 16.65 -45.88 -22.72
C ALA A 440 15.16 -46.02 -22.36
N ALA A 441 14.24 -45.72 -23.27
CA ALA A 441 12.80 -45.93 -23.08
C ALA A 441 12.35 -47.37 -23.32
N ALA A 442 13.16 -48.19 -23.98
CA ALA A 442 12.78 -49.53 -24.45
C ALA A 442 13.28 -50.69 -23.55
N THR A 443 13.38 -50.45 -22.24
CA THR A 443 13.99 -51.42 -21.29
C THR A 443 13.06 -52.55 -20.89
N THR A 444 11.76 -52.45 -21.16
CA THR A 444 10.74 -53.42 -20.74
C THR A 444 10.52 -54.55 -21.74
N TYR A 445 11.07 -54.43 -22.93
CA TYR A 445 10.96 -55.45 -23.98
C TYR A 445 12.32 -56.00 -24.37
N PRO A 446 12.40 -57.32 -24.74
CA PRO A 446 13.66 -57.91 -25.16
C PRO A 446 14.26 -57.16 -26.35
N LYS A 447 15.55 -56.80 -26.22
CA LYS A 447 16.30 -56.09 -27.27
C LYS A 447 16.24 -56.87 -28.60
N GLY A 448 16.02 -56.11 -29.68
CA GLY A 448 15.94 -56.67 -31.02
C GLY A 448 14.55 -57.14 -31.44
N GLN A 449 13.57 -57.20 -30.54
CA GLN A 449 12.19 -57.53 -30.86
C GLN A 449 11.42 -56.35 -31.45
N CYS A 450 10.32 -56.61 -32.15
CA CYS A 450 9.50 -55.54 -32.76
C CYS A 450 8.94 -54.59 -31.71
N THR A 451 8.51 -55.07 -30.56
CA THR A 451 8.01 -54.29 -29.41
C THR A 451 9.11 -53.41 -28.82
N TRP A 452 10.35 -53.88 -28.68
CA TRP A 452 11.50 -53.08 -28.30
C TRP A 452 11.76 -51.95 -29.30
N GLY A 453 11.76 -52.30 -30.60
CA GLY A 453 11.99 -51.30 -31.66
C GLY A 453 10.89 -50.21 -31.69
N ALA A 454 9.62 -50.61 -31.57
CA ALA A 454 8.51 -49.71 -31.53
C ALA A 454 8.54 -48.80 -30.30
N THR A 455 8.88 -49.28 -29.09
CA THR A 455 9.02 -48.46 -27.89
C THR A 455 10.21 -47.51 -27.98
N ALA A 456 11.34 -47.93 -28.57
CA ALA A 456 12.47 -47.02 -28.77
C ALA A 456 12.14 -45.87 -29.72
N LEU A 457 11.36 -46.10 -30.77
CA LEU A 457 10.93 -45.10 -31.76
C LEU A 457 9.74 -44.26 -31.29
N ALA A 458 8.91 -44.80 -30.41
CA ALA A 458 7.70 -44.17 -29.86
C ALA A 458 7.73 -44.25 -28.32
N PRO A 459 8.58 -43.43 -27.63
CA PRO A 459 8.75 -43.49 -26.16
C PRO A 459 7.47 -43.17 -25.36
N TRP A 460 6.45 -42.69 -26.03
CA TRP A 460 5.11 -42.43 -25.46
C TRP A 460 4.28 -43.71 -25.31
N ALA A 461 4.70 -44.84 -25.94
CA ALA A 461 4.01 -46.12 -25.80
C ALA A 461 4.11 -46.64 -24.38
N GLY A 462 3.06 -47.30 -23.91
CA GLY A 462 3.05 -47.91 -22.58
C GLY A 462 3.95 -49.13 -22.48
N ASN A 463 4.40 -49.37 -21.26
CA ASN A 463 5.15 -50.58 -20.91
C ASN A 463 4.21 -51.77 -20.69
N TYR A 464 4.70 -53.00 -20.89
CA TYR A 464 3.99 -54.23 -20.61
C TYR A 464 2.67 -54.41 -21.39
N TRP A 465 2.58 -53.91 -22.66
CA TRP A 465 1.41 -54.11 -23.51
C TRP A 465 1.29 -55.49 -24.15
N GLY A 466 2.22 -56.39 -23.82
CA GLY A 466 2.24 -57.73 -24.35
C GLY A 466 3.01 -57.90 -25.65
N ASN A 467 2.65 -58.89 -26.44
CA ASN A 467 3.19 -59.10 -27.77
C ASN A 467 2.64 -58.09 -28.79
N GLY A 468 3.27 -57.98 -29.95
CA GLY A 468 2.88 -56.98 -30.95
C GLY A 468 1.38 -57.01 -31.32
N GLY A 469 0.77 -58.16 -31.40
CA GLY A 469 -0.66 -58.33 -31.67
C GLY A 469 -1.58 -57.83 -30.55
N ASP A 470 -1.09 -57.74 -29.29
CA ASP A 470 -1.84 -57.30 -28.13
C ASP A 470 -1.88 -55.76 -27.99
N TRP A 471 -0.95 -55.08 -28.63
CA TRP A 471 -0.68 -53.67 -28.37
C TRP A 471 -1.86 -52.78 -28.64
N ALA A 472 -2.60 -52.93 -29.72
CA ALA A 472 -3.76 -52.09 -30.01
C ALA A 472 -4.84 -52.23 -28.91
N THR A 473 -5.04 -53.45 -28.35
CA THR A 473 -5.99 -53.68 -27.27
C THR A 473 -5.49 -53.12 -25.94
N SER A 474 -4.23 -53.33 -25.63
CA SER A 474 -3.61 -52.79 -24.41
C SER A 474 -3.54 -51.29 -24.39
N ALA A 475 -3.22 -50.66 -25.51
CA ALA A 475 -3.23 -49.20 -25.69
C ALA A 475 -4.63 -48.60 -25.48
N ARG A 476 -5.68 -49.27 -26.02
CA ARG A 476 -7.08 -48.82 -25.82
C ARG A 476 -7.47 -48.86 -24.34
N ARG A 477 -7.09 -49.92 -23.63
CA ARG A 477 -7.28 -50.06 -22.17
C ARG A 477 -6.53 -48.96 -21.40
N ALA A 478 -5.35 -48.53 -21.89
CA ALA A 478 -4.54 -47.45 -21.34
C ALA A 478 -5.02 -46.04 -21.78
N GLY A 479 -6.17 -45.95 -22.46
CA GLY A 479 -6.78 -44.67 -22.87
C GLY A 479 -6.17 -44.02 -24.13
N PHE A 480 -5.43 -44.80 -24.93
CA PHE A 480 -4.95 -44.35 -26.23
C PHE A 480 -6.04 -44.50 -27.30
N LYS A 481 -6.10 -43.55 -28.23
CA LYS A 481 -6.95 -43.68 -29.41
C LYS A 481 -6.34 -44.71 -30.36
N THR A 482 -7.18 -45.61 -30.87
CA THR A 482 -6.79 -46.60 -31.90
C THR A 482 -7.73 -46.45 -33.11
N GLY A 483 -7.23 -46.82 -34.28
CA GLY A 483 -8.03 -46.73 -35.54
C GLY A 483 -7.41 -47.56 -36.67
N THR A 484 -7.95 -47.33 -37.87
CA THR A 484 -7.54 -48.06 -39.08
C THR A 484 -6.86 -47.17 -40.13
N THR A 485 -6.74 -45.89 -39.87
CA THR A 485 -6.12 -44.89 -40.76
C THR A 485 -4.66 -44.68 -40.40
N PRO A 486 -3.68 -44.84 -41.28
CA PRO A 486 -2.30 -44.60 -40.98
C PRO A 486 -2.04 -43.10 -40.75
N GLN A 487 -1.19 -42.80 -39.76
CA GLN A 487 -0.68 -41.47 -39.47
C GLN A 487 0.82 -41.57 -39.18
N VAL A 488 1.57 -40.55 -39.62
CA VAL A 488 3.01 -40.47 -39.31
C VAL A 488 3.18 -40.37 -37.80
N GLY A 489 4.05 -41.22 -37.23
CA GLY A 489 4.28 -41.36 -35.78
C GLY A 489 3.31 -42.30 -35.06
N ALA A 490 2.28 -42.80 -35.69
CA ALA A 490 1.44 -43.85 -35.14
C ALA A 490 2.21 -45.19 -35.09
N ILE A 491 1.87 -46.00 -34.09
CA ILE A 491 2.34 -47.40 -34.07
C ILE A 491 1.35 -48.23 -34.86
N ILE A 492 1.82 -48.87 -35.90
CA ILE A 492 1.07 -49.90 -36.61
C ILE A 492 1.19 -51.23 -35.88
N CYS A 493 0.08 -51.95 -35.78
CA CYS A 493 -0.04 -53.27 -35.17
C CYS A 493 -0.66 -54.23 -36.14
N TRP A 494 -0.08 -55.43 -36.25
CA TRP A 494 -0.63 -56.58 -36.98
C TRP A 494 -0.90 -57.75 -36.03
N THR A 495 -1.91 -58.51 -36.28
CA THR A 495 -2.37 -59.62 -35.42
C THR A 495 -1.99 -61.02 -35.87
N ASP A 496 -1.25 -61.14 -36.99
CA ASP A 496 -0.93 -62.46 -37.56
C ASP A 496 0.09 -63.22 -36.76
N GLY A 497 -0.03 -64.52 -36.75
CA GLY A 497 0.82 -65.42 -35.98
C GLY A 497 0.58 -65.36 -34.46
N SER A 498 1.41 -66.11 -33.68
CA SER A 498 1.26 -66.20 -32.23
C SER A 498 1.62 -64.89 -31.49
N TYR A 499 2.39 -64.02 -32.10
CA TYR A 499 2.96 -62.84 -31.44
C TYR A 499 2.50 -61.50 -32.05
N GLY A 500 2.00 -61.53 -33.28
CA GLY A 500 1.74 -60.32 -34.03
C GLY A 500 3.03 -59.54 -34.35
N HIS A 501 2.88 -58.29 -34.86
CA HIS A 501 4.02 -57.43 -35.15
C HIS A 501 3.67 -55.95 -34.94
N VAL A 502 4.67 -55.12 -34.64
CA VAL A 502 4.52 -53.68 -34.50
C VAL A 502 5.69 -52.94 -35.14
N GLY A 503 5.39 -51.72 -35.65
CA GLY A 503 6.37 -50.77 -36.16
C GLY A 503 5.86 -49.36 -36.02
N VAL A 504 6.67 -48.36 -36.32
CA VAL A 504 6.29 -46.96 -36.28
C VAL A 504 6.20 -46.41 -37.69
N VAL A 505 5.05 -45.79 -38.02
CA VAL A 505 4.80 -45.20 -39.33
C VAL A 505 5.64 -43.93 -39.49
N THR A 506 6.47 -43.90 -40.54
CA THR A 506 7.36 -42.75 -40.82
C THR A 506 6.85 -41.88 -41.97
N HIS A 507 6.14 -42.50 -42.93
CA HIS A 507 5.58 -41.76 -44.09
C HIS A 507 4.22 -42.37 -44.47
N VAL A 508 3.33 -41.53 -44.91
CA VAL A 508 1.98 -41.93 -45.41
C VAL A 508 1.73 -41.23 -46.74
N ALA A 509 1.55 -41.98 -47.78
CA ALA A 509 1.07 -41.49 -49.07
C ALA A 509 -0.43 -41.77 -49.25
N SER A 510 -0.93 -42.88 -48.74
CA SER A 510 -2.36 -43.26 -48.68
C SER A 510 -2.56 -44.34 -47.63
N ASN A 511 -3.83 -44.77 -47.38
CA ASN A 511 -4.14 -45.89 -46.48
C ASN A 511 -3.49 -47.23 -46.90
N THR A 512 -3.11 -47.33 -48.18
CA THR A 512 -2.51 -48.53 -48.76
C THR A 512 -1.07 -48.30 -49.16
N ARG A 513 -0.45 -47.17 -48.82
CA ARG A 513 0.93 -46.86 -49.18
C ARG A 513 1.65 -46.07 -48.10
N ILE A 514 2.39 -46.75 -47.26
CA ILE A 514 3.11 -46.22 -46.12
C ILE A 514 4.55 -46.67 -46.10
N GLN A 515 5.37 -46.00 -45.26
CA GLN A 515 6.67 -46.48 -44.81
C GLN A 515 6.68 -46.57 -43.31
N ILE A 516 7.46 -47.53 -42.77
CA ILE A 516 7.62 -47.72 -41.31
C ILE A 516 9.10 -47.91 -40.99
N GLN A 517 9.43 -47.66 -39.72
CA GLN A 517 10.58 -48.25 -39.04
C GLN A 517 10.11 -49.33 -38.09
N GLU A 518 10.84 -50.44 -38.08
CA GLU A 518 10.50 -51.67 -37.31
C GLU A 518 11.79 -52.41 -36.91
N ALA A 519 11.69 -53.28 -35.95
CA ALA A 519 12.74 -54.27 -35.63
C ALA A 519 12.17 -55.66 -35.75
N ASN A 520 13.05 -56.68 -35.80
CA ASN A 520 12.70 -58.10 -35.93
C ASN A 520 11.87 -58.44 -37.18
N TYR A 521 12.15 -57.75 -38.30
CA TYR A 521 11.58 -58.09 -39.60
C TYR A 521 12.60 -58.90 -40.43
N ALA A 522 12.18 -60.07 -40.93
CA ALA A 522 13.00 -60.98 -41.72
C ALA A 522 14.36 -61.27 -41.06
N GLY A 523 14.36 -61.53 -39.73
CA GLY A 523 15.54 -61.86 -38.93
C GLY A 523 16.44 -60.66 -38.57
N LYS A 524 16.07 -59.42 -38.91
CA LYS A 524 16.85 -58.20 -38.63
C LYS A 524 16.50 -57.63 -37.25
N GLN A 525 17.28 -57.98 -36.24
CA GLN A 525 17.05 -57.57 -34.84
C GLN A 525 17.58 -56.17 -34.50
N TYR A 526 17.45 -55.20 -35.45
CA TYR A 526 17.77 -53.79 -35.31
C TYR A 526 16.70 -52.97 -35.99
N ILE A 527 16.65 -51.68 -35.65
CA ILE A 527 15.62 -50.76 -36.13
C ILE A 527 16.01 -50.30 -37.57
N GLY A 528 15.06 -50.37 -38.49
CA GLY A 528 15.26 -49.91 -39.86
C GLY A 528 13.94 -49.87 -40.67
N ASN A 529 14.00 -49.20 -41.81
CA ASN A 529 12.95 -49.25 -42.82
C ASN A 529 13.28 -50.38 -43.82
N PHE A 530 12.72 -51.55 -43.58
CA PHE A 530 13.08 -52.75 -44.38
C PHE A 530 12.14 -52.99 -45.55
N ARG A 531 10.95 -52.35 -45.55
CA ARG A 531 9.90 -52.57 -46.56
C ARG A 531 9.82 -51.48 -47.62
N GLY A 532 10.45 -50.32 -47.39
CA GLY A 532 10.23 -49.14 -48.24
C GLY A 532 8.74 -48.73 -48.24
N TRP A 533 8.25 -48.34 -49.42
CA TRP A 533 6.83 -48.08 -49.63
C TRP A 533 6.06 -49.40 -49.82
N PHE A 534 5.07 -49.69 -48.98
CA PHE A 534 4.31 -50.94 -49.04
C PHE A 534 2.83 -50.73 -48.67
N ASN A 535 2.00 -51.68 -49.00
CA ASN A 535 0.60 -51.73 -48.55
C ASN A 535 0.50 -52.52 -47.25
N PRO A 536 0.13 -51.88 -46.12
CA PRO A 536 0.09 -52.54 -44.83
C PRO A 536 -0.94 -53.65 -44.73
N HIS A 537 -2.05 -53.55 -45.53
CA HIS A 537 -3.12 -54.56 -45.57
C HIS A 537 -2.77 -55.77 -46.43
N ALA A 538 -1.78 -55.63 -47.30
CA ALA A 538 -1.32 -56.71 -48.16
C ALA A 538 0.02 -57.34 -47.66
N ALA A 539 0.45 -57.01 -46.43
CA ALA A 539 1.69 -57.46 -45.87
C ALA A 539 1.67 -58.94 -45.41
N GLY A 540 0.52 -59.58 -45.41
CA GLY A 540 0.38 -60.98 -44.96
C GLY A 540 0.54 -61.16 -43.46
N GLN A 541 0.32 -60.13 -42.66
CA GLN A 541 0.55 -60.12 -41.21
C GLN A 541 -0.75 -59.93 -40.39
N GLY A 542 -1.92 -60.20 -40.99
CA GLY A 542 -3.21 -60.13 -40.34
C GLY A 542 -3.87 -58.75 -40.34
N VAL A 543 -4.77 -58.55 -39.37
CA VAL A 543 -5.56 -57.33 -39.25
C VAL A 543 -4.66 -56.16 -38.82
N VAL A 544 -4.79 -55.05 -39.50
CA VAL A 544 -4.05 -53.80 -39.24
C VAL A 544 -4.83 -52.90 -38.30
N SER A 545 -4.13 -52.41 -37.31
CA SER A 545 -4.61 -51.33 -36.43
C SER A 545 -3.50 -50.30 -36.20
N TYR A 546 -3.87 -49.07 -35.89
CA TYR A 546 -2.91 -47.99 -35.51
C TYR A 546 -3.21 -47.51 -34.12
N ILE A 547 -2.16 -47.21 -33.35
CA ILE A 547 -2.22 -46.56 -32.05
C ILE A 547 -1.68 -45.13 -32.27
N TYR A 548 -2.44 -44.14 -31.87
CA TYR A 548 -2.07 -42.74 -32.06
C TYR A 548 -1.46 -42.15 -30.78
N PRO A 549 -0.44 -41.28 -30.87
CA PRO A 549 0.09 -40.59 -29.72
C PRO A 549 -1.00 -39.71 -29.09
N LYS A 550 -0.93 -39.54 -27.77
CA LYS A 550 -1.88 -38.69 -27.01
C LYS A 550 -1.60 -37.24 -27.25
#